data_a37de8a4f74be4d92973f0dd547f45ca
#
_entry.id   a37de8a4f74be4d92973f0dd547f45ca
#
_cell.length_a   1.000
_cell.length_b   1.000
_cell.length_c   1.000
_cell.angle_alpha   90.00
_cell.angle_beta   90.00
_cell.angle_gamma   90.00
#
_symmetry.space_group_name_H-M   'P 1'
#
loop_
_entity.id
_entity.type
_entity.pdbx_description
1 polymer ?
#
loop_
_entity_poly.entity_id
_entity_poly.type
_entity_poly.pdbx_seq_one_letter_code
_entity_poly.pdbx_strand_id
1 'polypeptide(L)'
;MTVRLESVTFTSGDGETSVPSYLATPERHGPHPVVLILRGVAGPDDGYTEIARGLAEWGYVALVHGWKVRGADPTDGPVYADLLGAMTFLGSVGQADLKRLAVFGFCRGGVHALMAARAHAEIRVIVVFHGFAFRPARAQRGAEPYDLAEGVSVPMLVLHGTEDEQAPIADMRRMEARMRALGKVCTFTFYDGARHGFAVRTHPGYAEDVARQSFDEARRFLATHLRT
;
A
#
# COMPACT_ATOMS: atom_id res chain seq x y z
N MET A 1 4.70 21.75 -4.36
CA MET A 1 4.77 21.36 -5.80
C MET A 1 3.35 21.30 -6.30
N THR A 2 3.06 21.80 -7.51
CA THR A 2 1.71 21.69 -8.10
C THR A 2 1.46 20.24 -8.53
N VAL A 3 0.25 19.76 -8.28
CA VAL A 3 -0.16 18.36 -8.46
C VAL A 3 -1.47 18.32 -9.22
N ARG A 4 -1.56 17.46 -10.22
CA ARG A 4 -2.79 17.10 -10.91
C ARG A 4 -3.36 15.83 -10.29
N LEU A 5 -4.63 15.88 -9.88
CA LEU A 5 -5.40 14.74 -9.40
C LEU A 5 -6.55 14.48 -10.38
N GLU A 6 -6.64 13.25 -10.87
CA GLU A 6 -7.62 12.85 -11.89
C GLU A 6 -8.34 11.57 -11.47
N SER A 7 -9.64 11.51 -11.77
CA SER A 7 -10.34 10.23 -11.82
C SER A 7 -9.94 9.50 -13.10
N VAL A 8 -9.47 8.29 -12.97
CA VAL A 8 -9.06 7.45 -14.09
C VAL A 8 -9.76 6.10 -14.01
N THR A 9 -9.77 5.38 -15.09
CA THR A 9 -10.30 4.02 -15.14
C THR A 9 -9.33 3.16 -15.93
N PHE A 10 -9.05 1.96 -15.44
CA PHE A 10 -8.25 0.98 -16.18
C PHE A 10 -8.98 -0.37 -16.25
N THR A 11 -8.58 -1.19 -17.19
CA THR A 11 -9.09 -2.56 -17.32
C THR A 11 -8.28 -3.47 -16.39
N SER A 12 -8.97 -4.25 -15.55
CA SER A 12 -8.37 -5.29 -14.72
C SER A 12 -7.60 -6.31 -15.57
N GLY A 13 -6.67 -7.03 -14.97
CA GLY A 13 -5.98 -8.15 -15.61
C GLY A 13 -6.89 -9.33 -15.99
N ASP A 14 -8.17 -9.32 -15.59
CA ASP A 14 -9.18 -10.27 -16.07
C ASP A 14 -9.69 -9.93 -17.50
N GLY A 15 -9.32 -8.77 -18.03
CA GLY A 15 -9.70 -8.30 -19.36
C GLY A 15 -11.12 -7.71 -19.47
N GLU A 16 -11.92 -7.79 -18.43
CA GLU A 16 -13.35 -7.45 -18.48
C GLU A 16 -13.73 -6.33 -17.51
N THR A 17 -13.19 -6.35 -16.30
CA THR A 17 -13.60 -5.43 -15.24
C THR A 17 -12.96 -4.06 -15.40
N SER A 18 -13.79 -3.04 -15.43
CA SER A 18 -13.39 -1.63 -15.41
C SER A 18 -13.20 -1.17 -13.98
N VAL A 19 -12.01 -0.69 -13.61
CA VAL A 19 -11.63 -0.33 -12.23
C VAL A 19 -11.49 1.18 -12.13
N PRO A 20 -12.49 1.90 -11.55
CA PRO A 20 -12.38 3.32 -11.27
C PRO A 20 -11.31 3.58 -10.21
N SER A 21 -10.45 4.55 -10.46
CA SER A 21 -9.27 4.82 -9.64
C SER A 21 -8.96 6.32 -9.63
N TYR A 22 -7.97 6.72 -8.84
CA TYR A 22 -7.49 8.10 -8.82
C TYR A 22 -5.99 8.14 -9.08
N LEU A 23 -5.58 8.98 -10.00
CA LEU A 23 -4.19 9.22 -10.36
C LEU A 23 -3.76 10.61 -9.92
N ALA A 24 -2.71 10.69 -9.11
CA ALA A 24 -2.07 11.95 -8.76
C ALA A 24 -0.69 12.01 -9.43
N THR A 25 -0.42 13.10 -10.15
CA THR A 25 0.86 13.29 -10.86
C THR A 25 1.46 14.65 -10.51
N PRO A 26 2.79 14.74 -10.32
CA PRO A 26 3.47 16.04 -10.28
C PRO A 26 3.31 16.78 -11.62
N GLU A 27 3.06 18.09 -11.60
CA GLU A 27 3.02 18.89 -12.84
C GLU A 27 4.41 19.11 -13.46
N ARG A 28 5.46 18.80 -12.72
CA ARG A 28 6.82 18.83 -13.22
C ARG A 28 7.06 17.69 -14.21
N HIS A 29 7.87 17.93 -15.24
CA HIS A 29 8.26 16.89 -16.19
C HIS A 29 8.97 15.73 -15.49
N GLY A 30 8.55 14.47 -15.86
CA GLY A 30 9.09 13.21 -15.37
C GLY A 30 10.39 12.75 -16.09
N PRO A 31 10.77 11.49 -15.93
CA PRO A 31 9.98 10.42 -15.30
C PRO A 31 10.06 10.45 -13.76
N HIS A 32 8.94 10.13 -13.10
CA HIS A 32 8.80 10.09 -11.66
C HIS A 32 8.68 8.65 -11.13
N PRO A 33 9.24 8.34 -9.96
CA PRO A 33 8.97 7.06 -9.30
C PRO A 33 7.48 6.91 -9.01
N VAL A 34 7.02 5.68 -8.87
CA VAL A 34 5.61 5.35 -8.76
C VAL A 34 5.28 4.77 -7.39
N VAL A 35 4.14 5.15 -6.84
CA VAL A 35 3.53 4.51 -5.67
C VAL A 35 2.13 4.02 -6.03
N LEU A 36 1.94 2.70 -6.01
CA LEU A 36 0.62 2.09 -6.11
C LEU A 36 0.03 1.96 -4.69
N ILE A 37 -1.13 2.57 -4.45
CA ILE A 37 -1.82 2.58 -3.16
C ILE A 37 -2.90 1.52 -3.16
N LEU A 38 -2.72 0.49 -2.36
CA LEU A 38 -3.68 -0.58 -2.09
C LEU A 38 -4.41 -0.26 -0.79
N ARG A 39 -5.66 0.12 -0.90
CA ARG A 39 -6.46 0.64 0.20
C ARG A 39 -7.06 -0.45 1.09
N GLY A 40 -7.52 -0.05 2.27
CA GLY A 40 -8.32 -0.88 3.17
C GLY A 40 -9.80 -0.95 2.76
N VAL A 41 -10.56 -1.83 3.41
CA VAL A 41 -12.00 -2.05 3.15
C VAL A 41 -12.89 -0.91 3.64
N ALA A 42 -12.49 -0.22 4.69
CA ALA A 42 -13.25 0.85 5.33
C ALA A 42 -12.85 2.23 4.83
N GLY A 43 -13.79 3.16 4.88
CA GLY A 43 -13.60 4.58 4.64
C GLY A 43 -13.96 5.06 3.22
N PRO A 44 -14.32 6.33 3.10
CA PRO A 44 -14.49 7.00 1.82
C PRO A 44 -13.16 7.11 1.06
N ASP A 45 -13.24 7.38 -0.23
CA ASP A 45 -12.05 7.47 -1.08
C ASP A 45 -11.19 8.71 -0.82
N ASP A 46 -11.77 9.74 -0.21
CA ASP A 46 -11.11 11.06 0.01
C ASP A 46 -9.81 10.96 0.82
N GLY A 47 -9.77 10.12 1.86
CA GLY A 47 -8.54 9.94 2.64
C GLY A 47 -7.38 9.38 1.82
N TYR A 48 -7.65 8.50 0.87
CA TYR A 48 -6.63 7.92 0.00
C TYR A 48 -6.24 8.86 -1.15
N THR A 49 -7.18 9.66 -1.65
CA THR A 49 -6.85 10.68 -2.65
C THR A 49 -5.97 11.79 -2.07
N GLU A 50 -6.15 12.14 -0.79
CA GLU A 50 -5.24 13.04 -0.07
C GLU A 50 -3.83 12.45 0.07
N ILE A 51 -3.74 11.16 0.41
CA ILE A 51 -2.44 10.45 0.47
C ILE A 51 -1.76 10.47 -0.91
N ALA A 52 -2.50 10.20 -1.98
CA ALA A 52 -1.96 10.24 -3.33
C ALA A 52 -1.48 11.64 -3.71
N ARG A 53 -2.24 12.69 -3.35
CA ARG A 53 -1.82 14.08 -3.54
C ARG A 53 -0.52 14.38 -2.81
N GLY A 54 -0.41 14.02 -1.53
CA GLY A 54 0.80 14.20 -0.74
C GLY A 54 2.01 13.49 -1.33
N LEU A 55 1.84 12.26 -1.84
CA LEU A 55 2.90 11.54 -2.54
C LEU A 55 3.31 12.24 -3.84
N ALA A 56 2.37 12.80 -4.57
CA ALA A 56 2.68 13.56 -5.78
C ALA A 56 3.39 14.89 -5.47
N GLU A 57 3.09 15.53 -4.35
CA GLU A 57 3.86 16.67 -3.83
C GLU A 57 5.30 16.30 -3.48
N TRP A 58 5.56 15.05 -3.11
CA TRP A 58 6.91 14.52 -2.90
C TRP A 58 7.62 14.14 -4.22
N GLY A 59 6.92 14.20 -5.35
CA GLY A 59 7.48 13.90 -6.67
C GLY A 59 7.24 12.48 -7.16
N TYR A 60 6.24 11.78 -6.64
CA TYR A 60 5.83 10.44 -7.10
C TYR A 60 4.60 10.53 -8.01
N VAL A 61 4.49 9.67 -8.99
CA VAL A 61 3.21 9.32 -9.60
C VAL A 61 2.50 8.37 -8.64
N ALA A 62 1.30 8.69 -8.18
CA ALA A 62 0.56 7.89 -7.22
C ALA A 62 -0.79 7.45 -7.77
N LEU A 63 -1.06 6.15 -7.79
CA LEU A 63 -2.34 5.57 -8.21
C LEU A 63 -3.04 4.95 -7.01
N VAL A 64 -4.27 5.41 -6.72
CA VAL A 64 -5.17 4.79 -5.73
C VAL A 64 -5.99 3.74 -6.42
N HIS A 65 -5.80 2.49 -6.05
CA HIS A 65 -6.56 1.36 -6.57
C HIS A 65 -8.03 1.37 -6.10
N GLY A 66 -8.95 1.33 -7.05
CA GLY A 66 -10.38 1.47 -6.81
C GLY A 66 -11.12 0.13 -6.64
N TRP A 67 -10.65 -0.77 -5.80
CA TRP A 67 -11.19 -2.13 -5.64
C TRP A 67 -12.65 -2.24 -5.18
N LYS A 68 -13.32 -1.15 -4.84
CA LYS A 68 -14.76 -1.17 -4.49
C LYS A 68 -15.65 -1.79 -5.58
N VAL A 69 -15.21 -1.79 -6.81
CA VAL A 69 -15.89 -2.48 -7.93
C VAL A 69 -16.09 -3.98 -7.64
N ARG A 70 -15.26 -4.56 -6.78
CA ARG A 70 -15.32 -5.96 -6.36
C ARG A 70 -16.21 -6.22 -5.14
N GLY A 71 -16.93 -5.20 -4.64
CA GLY A 71 -17.75 -5.29 -3.44
C GLY A 71 -17.00 -4.92 -2.15
N ALA A 72 -17.66 -5.10 -1.00
CA ALA A 72 -17.14 -4.68 0.29
C ALA A 72 -15.96 -5.54 0.80
N ASP A 73 -15.94 -6.82 0.46
CA ASP A 73 -14.92 -7.78 0.91
C ASP A 73 -14.59 -8.79 -0.22
N PRO A 74 -13.88 -8.36 -1.26
CA PRO A 74 -13.54 -9.22 -2.38
C PRO A 74 -12.54 -10.30 -1.97
N THR A 75 -12.53 -11.42 -2.70
CA THR A 75 -11.47 -12.42 -2.60
C THR A 75 -10.16 -11.90 -3.19
N ASP A 76 -9.03 -12.53 -2.84
CA ASP A 76 -7.71 -12.05 -3.27
C ASP A 76 -7.50 -12.11 -4.79
N GLY A 77 -8.04 -13.13 -5.47
CA GLY A 77 -7.83 -13.32 -6.91
C GLY A 77 -8.28 -12.14 -7.77
N PRO A 78 -9.54 -11.66 -7.66
CA PRO A 78 -9.99 -10.47 -8.38
C PRO A 78 -9.18 -9.20 -8.06
N VAL A 79 -8.83 -8.98 -6.78
CA VAL A 79 -7.99 -7.83 -6.41
C VAL A 79 -6.59 -7.93 -6.99
N TYR A 80 -6.06 -9.15 -7.08
CA TYR A 80 -4.79 -9.40 -7.73
C TYR A 80 -4.84 -9.14 -9.25
N ALA A 81 -5.92 -9.54 -9.91
CA ALA A 81 -6.13 -9.21 -11.32
C ALA A 81 -6.21 -7.67 -11.52
N ASP A 82 -6.89 -6.95 -10.63
CA ASP A 82 -6.93 -5.49 -10.67
C ASP A 82 -5.54 -4.86 -10.51
N LEU A 83 -4.69 -5.44 -9.65
CA LEU A 83 -3.32 -4.98 -9.48
C LEU A 83 -2.51 -5.14 -10.77
N LEU A 84 -2.68 -6.24 -11.50
CA LEU A 84 -2.05 -6.42 -12.83
C LEU A 84 -2.50 -5.35 -13.82
N GLY A 85 -3.80 -5.08 -13.86
CA GLY A 85 -4.37 -4.01 -14.68
C GLY A 85 -3.81 -2.64 -14.30
N ALA A 86 -3.69 -2.35 -12.99
CA ALA A 86 -3.11 -1.11 -12.48
C ALA A 86 -1.64 -0.93 -12.92
N MET A 87 -0.83 -1.98 -12.85
CA MET A 87 0.56 -1.94 -13.32
C MET A 87 0.65 -1.70 -14.83
N THR A 88 -0.20 -2.36 -15.60
CA THR A 88 -0.30 -2.15 -17.07
C THR A 88 -0.69 -0.70 -17.39
N PHE A 89 -1.71 -0.17 -16.68
CA PHE A 89 -2.15 1.22 -16.82
C PHE A 89 -1.01 2.20 -16.49
N LEU A 90 -0.34 2.01 -15.37
CA LEU A 90 0.80 2.86 -14.95
C LEU A 90 1.93 2.85 -16.00
N GLY A 91 2.15 1.73 -16.69
CA GLY A 91 3.08 1.64 -17.80
C GLY A 91 2.72 2.53 -19.01
N SER A 92 1.45 2.91 -19.15
CA SER A 92 0.98 3.84 -20.20
C SER A 92 1.05 5.32 -19.78
N VAL A 93 1.29 5.60 -18.49
CA VAL A 93 1.42 6.96 -17.98
C VAL A 93 2.82 7.49 -18.30
N GLY A 94 2.94 8.38 -19.27
CA GLY A 94 4.24 8.84 -19.81
C GLY A 94 5.20 9.47 -18.78
N GLN A 95 4.71 9.88 -17.61
CA GLN A 95 5.52 10.42 -16.53
C GLN A 95 5.92 9.37 -15.47
N ALA A 96 5.44 8.13 -15.57
CA ALA A 96 5.68 7.07 -14.61
C ALA A 96 6.94 6.26 -14.94
N ASP A 97 7.80 6.07 -13.96
CA ASP A 97 8.96 5.19 -14.04
C ASP A 97 8.73 3.91 -13.23
N LEU A 98 8.26 2.86 -13.88
CA LEU A 98 8.01 1.57 -13.25
C LEU A 98 9.27 0.84 -12.77
N LYS A 99 10.46 1.26 -13.18
CA LYS A 99 11.72 0.73 -12.60
C LYS A 99 11.88 1.14 -11.13
N ARG A 100 11.14 2.17 -10.70
CA ARG A 100 11.09 2.70 -9.34
C ARG A 100 9.66 2.61 -8.79
N LEU A 101 9.10 1.41 -8.75
CA LEU A 101 7.75 1.14 -8.28
C LEU A 101 7.76 0.72 -6.80
N ALA A 102 7.03 1.45 -5.97
CA ALA A 102 6.68 1.09 -4.60
C ALA A 102 5.20 0.74 -4.49
N VAL A 103 4.85 -0.07 -3.49
CA VAL A 103 3.46 -0.36 -3.13
C VAL A 103 3.21 0.05 -1.68
N PHE A 104 2.19 0.88 -1.47
CA PHE A 104 1.66 1.21 -0.15
C PHE A 104 0.41 0.37 0.10
N GLY A 105 0.42 -0.43 1.16
CA GLY A 105 -0.71 -1.25 1.56
C GLY A 105 -1.29 -0.79 2.90
N PHE A 106 -2.59 -0.49 2.93
CA PHE A 106 -3.30 -0.07 4.13
C PHE A 106 -4.28 -1.16 4.57
N CYS A 107 -4.25 -1.57 5.83
CA CYS A 107 -5.16 -2.58 6.36
C CYS A 107 -5.07 -3.87 5.50
N ARG A 108 -6.17 -4.29 4.90
CA ARG A 108 -6.20 -5.41 3.95
C ARG A 108 -5.30 -5.20 2.72
N GLY A 109 -5.12 -3.96 2.28
CA GLY A 109 -4.17 -3.64 1.21
C GLY A 109 -2.72 -4.05 1.52
N GLY A 110 -2.37 -4.18 2.80
CA GLY A 110 -1.08 -4.74 3.23
C GLY A 110 -0.90 -6.20 2.81
N VAL A 111 -1.97 -7.01 2.88
CA VAL A 111 -1.94 -8.40 2.38
C VAL A 111 -1.67 -8.44 0.89
N HIS A 112 -2.37 -7.59 0.14
CA HIS A 112 -2.21 -7.51 -1.31
C HIS A 112 -0.82 -6.97 -1.70
N ALA A 113 -0.23 -6.07 -0.89
CA ALA A 113 1.14 -5.61 -1.09
C ALA A 113 2.17 -6.75 -0.93
N LEU A 114 1.99 -7.63 0.07
CA LEU A 114 2.82 -8.83 0.24
C LEU A 114 2.67 -9.79 -0.94
N MET A 115 1.43 -10.04 -1.39
CA MET A 115 1.17 -10.88 -2.57
C MET A 115 1.85 -10.32 -3.81
N ALA A 116 1.71 -9.01 -4.04
CA ALA A 116 2.30 -8.31 -5.16
C ALA A 116 3.84 -8.41 -5.16
N ALA A 117 4.47 -8.12 -4.03
CA ALA A 117 5.93 -8.15 -3.88
C ALA A 117 6.55 -9.54 -4.07
N ARG A 118 5.77 -10.62 -3.85
CA ARG A 118 6.22 -11.99 -4.14
C ARG A 118 6.21 -12.32 -5.62
N ALA A 119 5.27 -11.75 -6.37
CA ALA A 119 4.96 -12.17 -7.73
C ALA A 119 5.58 -11.25 -8.80
N HIS A 120 5.93 -10.01 -8.43
CA HIS A 120 6.33 -8.97 -9.39
C HIS A 120 7.69 -8.38 -9.04
N ALA A 121 8.69 -8.72 -9.84
CA ALA A 121 10.07 -8.24 -9.69
C ALA A 121 10.22 -6.71 -9.95
N GLU A 122 9.24 -6.10 -10.57
CA GLU A 122 9.17 -4.66 -10.82
C GLU A 122 8.94 -3.87 -9.52
N ILE A 123 8.30 -4.47 -8.52
CA ILE A 123 8.11 -3.85 -7.20
C ILE A 123 9.46 -3.83 -6.48
N ARG A 124 9.89 -2.65 -6.08
CA ARG A 124 11.18 -2.42 -5.45
C ARG A 124 11.10 -2.28 -3.94
N VAL A 125 9.95 -1.84 -3.43
CA VAL A 125 9.72 -1.51 -2.03
C VAL A 125 8.26 -1.69 -1.69
N ILE A 126 7.96 -2.14 -0.48
CA ILE A 126 6.60 -2.10 0.08
C ILE A 126 6.58 -1.37 1.41
N VAL A 127 5.50 -0.60 1.65
CA VAL A 127 5.19 0.03 2.93
C VAL A 127 3.80 -0.40 3.36
N VAL A 128 3.69 -0.96 4.54
CA VAL A 128 2.43 -1.48 5.09
C VAL A 128 2.02 -0.66 6.30
N PHE A 129 0.86 0.00 6.22
CA PHE A 129 0.26 0.76 7.30
C PHE A 129 -0.85 -0.08 7.95
N HIS A 130 -0.79 -0.25 9.27
CA HIS A 130 -1.78 -0.99 10.07
C HIS A 130 -2.28 -2.27 9.37
N GLY A 131 -1.34 -3.05 8.82
CA GLY A 131 -1.63 -4.33 8.17
C GLY A 131 -1.83 -5.47 9.16
N PHE A 132 -2.03 -6.66 8.64
CA PHE A 132 -2.25 -7.87 9.43
C PHE A 132 -1.05 -8.82 9.31
N ALA A 133 -0.70 -9.47 10.42
CA ALA A 133 0.14 -10.68 10.38
C ALA A 133 -0.73 -11.92 10.12
N PHE A 134 -1.93 -11.96 10.72
CA PHE A 134 -2.93 -12.98 10.50
C PHE A 134 -4.25 -12.33 10.09
N ARG A 135 -4.97 -12.95 9.16
CA ARG A 135 -6.25 -12.42 8.71
C ARG A 135 -7.28 -12.50 9.83
N PRO A 136 -8.13 -11.48 10.01
CA PRO A 136 -9.29 -11.59 10.88
C PRO A 136 -10.16 -12.78 10.48
N ALA A 137 -10.77 -13.46 11.45
CA ALA A 137 -11.57 -14.67 11.22
C ALA A 137 -12.64 -14.52 10.12
N ARG A 138 -13.24 -13.32 10.01
CA ARG A 138 -14.20 -12.96 8.96
C ARG A 138 -13.62 -12.87 7.55
N ALA A 139 -12.28 -12.75 7.42
CA ALA A 139 -11.57 -12.50 6.16
C ALA A 139 -10.58 -13.63 5.81
N GLN A 140 -10.77 -14.82 6.37
CA GLN A 140 -9.93 -16.01 6.12
C GLN A 140 -10.24 -16.60 4.74
N ARG A 141 -9.75 -15.93 3.68
CA ARG A 141 -9.95 -16.33 2.28
C ARG A 141 -8.65 -16.23 1.49
N GLY A 142 -7.66 -17.00 1.88
CA GLY A 142 -6.36 -17.00 1.18
C GLY A 142 -5.20 -17.27 2.13
N ALA A 143 -3.98 -17.12 1.63
CA ALA A 143 -2.77 -17.33 2.43
C ALA A 143 -2.66 -16.27 3.53
N GLU A 144 -2.15 -16.69 4.70
CA GLU A 144 -1.91 -15.76 5.80
C GLU A 144 -0.75 -14.80 5.44
N PRO A 145 -0.87 -13.50 5.79
CA PRO A 145 0.21 -12.53 5.57
C PRO A 145 1.54 -12.97 6.20
N TYR A 146 1.47 -13.64 7.35
CA TYR A 146 2.60 -14.22 8.05
C TYR A 146 3.39 -15.20 7.17
N ASP A 147 2.70 -16.05 6.39
CA ASP A 147 3.32 -17.01 5.47
C ASP A 147 3.70 -16.34 4.13
N LEU A 148 2.91 -15.36 3.68
CA LEU A 148 3.24 -14.59 2.49
C LEU A 148 4.56 -13.83 2.64
N ALA A 149 4.84 -13.30 3.83
CA ALA A 149 6.05 -12.54 4.13
C ALA A 149 7.35 -13.32 3.84
N GLU A 150 7.33 -14.64 3.94
CA GLU A 150 8.48 -15.49 3.63
C GLU A 150 8.97 -15.31 2.18
N GLY A 151 8.04 -15.17 1.24
CA GLY A 151 8.35 -14.98 -0.18
C GLY A 151 8.70 -13.55 -0.58
N VAL A 152 8.60 -12.56 0.32
CA VAL A 152 8.96 -11.18 0.02
C VAL A 152 10.48 -11.03 -0.05
N SER A 153 10.99 -10.53 -1.17
CA SER A 153 12.43 -10.34 -1.42
C SER A 153 12.87 -8.88 -1.46
N VAL A 154 11.90 -7.95 -1.41
CA VAL A 154 12.15 -6.51 -1.47
C VAL A 154 12.15 -5.88 -0.07
N PRO A 155 12.80 -4.71 0.12
CA PRO A 155 12.73 -3.97 1.37
C PRO A 155 11.28 -3.68 1.77
N MET A 156 10.96 -3.91 3.05
CA MET A 156 9.63 -3.73 3.62
C MET A 156 9.67 -2.83 4.85
N LEU A 157 8.78 -1.85 4.91
CA LEU A 157 8.50 -1.04 6.08
C LEU A 157 7.09 -1.36 6.58
N VAL A 158 6.97 -1.68 7.86
CA VAL A 158 5.67 -1.90 8.53
C VAL A 158 5.48 -0.86 9.62
N LEU A 159 4.41 -0.09 9.50
CA LEU A 159 4.03 1.00 10.40
C LEU A 159 2.73 0.62 11.11
N HIS A 160 2.80 0.42 12.43
CA HIS A 160 1.71 -0.23 13.15
C HIS A 160 1.45 0.44 14.51
N GLY A 161 0.17 0.47 14.92
CA GLY A 161 -0.25 1.03 16.19
C GLY A 161 -0.24 -0.01 17.32
N THR A 162 0.19 0.38 18.53
CA THR A 162 0.21 -0.55 19.67
C THR A 162 -1.18 -0.90 20.20
N GLU A 163 -2.19 -0.06 19.92
CA GLU A 163 -3.60 -0.27 20.31
C GLU A 163 -4.49 -0.69 19.14
N ASP A 164 -3.90 -1.32 18.12
CA ASP A 164 -4.66 -1.85 16.99
C ASP A 164 -5.42 -3.12 17.40
N GLU A 165 -6.72 -2.98 17.66
CA GLU A 165 -7.59 -4.09 18.06
C GLU A 165 -7.94 -5.05 16.90
N GLN A 166 -7.76 -4.62 15.64
CA GLN A 166 -8.04 -5.46 14.47
C GLN A 166 -6.82 -6.33 14.08
N ALA A 167 -5.63 -5.86 14.40
CA ALA A 167 -4.37 -6.53 14.13
C ALA A 167 -3.46 -6.43 15.39
N PRO A 168 -3.61 -7.33 16.36
CA PRO A 168 -2.94 -7.23 17.64
C PRO A 168 -1.42 -7.11 17.51
N ILE A 169 -0.82 -6.20 18.28
CA ILE A 169 0.63 -5.97 18.28
C ILE A 169 1.45 -7.24 18.53
N ALA A 170 0.94 -8.17 19.33
CA ALA A 170 1.60 -9.45 19.59
C ALA A 170 1.83 -10.25 18.31
N ASP A 171 0.85 -10.26 17.40
CA ASP A 171 0.95 -10.93 16.12
C ASP A 171 1.93 -10.22 15.18
N MET A 172 1.95 -8.89 15.19
CA MET A 172 2.91 -8.11 14.40
C MET A 172 4.35 -8.30 14.89
N ARG A 173 4.56 -8.42 16.20
CA ARG A 173 5.88 -8.76 16.77
C ARG A 173 6.32 -10.18 16.41
N ARG A 174 5.39 -11.13 16.32
CA ARG A 174 5.69 -12.49 15.80
C ARG A 174 6.13 -12.43 14.34
N MET A 175 5.45 -11.63 13.52
CA MET A 175 5.82 -11.41 12.12
C MET A 175 7.20 -10.74 12.01
N GLU A 176 7.48 -9.70 12.80
CA GLU A 176 8.79 -9.06 12.88
C GLU A 176 9.91 -10.08 13.20
N ALA A 177 9.70 -10.89 14.23
CA ALA A 177 10.67 -11.90 14.65
C ALA A 177 10.93 -12.92 13.53
N ARG A 178 9.87 -13.37 12.82
CA ARG A 178 10.00 -14.27 11.68
C ARG A 178 10.78 -13.63 10.53
N MET A 179 10.45 -12.41 10.14
CA MET A 179 11.13 -11.70 9.06
C MET A 179 12.62 -11.51 9.36
N ARG A 180 12.94 -11.20 10.61
CA ARG A 180 14.33 -11.11 11.09
C ARG A 180 15.04 -12.47 11.01
N ALA A 181 14.40 -13.54 11.48
CA ALA A 181 14.96 -14.90 11.43
C ALA A 181 15.21 -15.39 9.99
N LEU A 182 14.40 -14.93 9.03
CA LEU A 182 14.55 -15.20 7.60
C LEU A 182 15.58 -14.30 6.91
N GLY A 183 16.24 -13.38 7.64
CA GLY A 183 17.22 -12.44 7.08
C GLY A 183 16.61 -11.44 6.10
N LYS A 184 15.31 -11.12 6.22
CA LYS A 184 14.64 -10.18 5.33
C LYS A 184 15.01 -8.74 5.64
N VAL A 185 15.10 -7.89 4.62
CA VAL A 185 15.29 -6.45 4.77
C VAL A 185 13.95 -5.84 5.16
N CYS A 186 13.69 -5.77 6.46
CA CYS A 186 12.43 -5.23 6.98
C CYS A 186 12.64 -4.33 8.20
N THR A 187 11.81 -3.29 8.29
CA THR A 187 11.73 -2.39 9.44
C THR A 187 10.30 -2.41 9.95
N PHE A 188 10.14 -2.58 11.26
CA PHE A 188 8.85 -2.46 11.95
C PHE A 188 8.92 -1.29 12.92
N THR A 189 7.98 -0.35 12.77
CA THR A 189 7.82 0.78 13.69
C THR A 189 6.45 0.68 14.35
N PHE A 190 6.46 0.72 15.68
CA PHE A 190 5.26 0.65 16.51
C PHE A 190 5.00 2.01 17.15
N TYR A 191 3.83 2.59 16.88
CA TYR A 191 3.39 3.87 17.41
C TYR A 191 2.53 3.65 18.65
N ASP A 192 2.99 4.16 19.78
CA ASP A 192 2.29 3.99 21.05
C ASP A 192 0.92 4.67 21.05
N GLY A 193 -0.10 4.00 21.58
CA GLY A 193 -1.48 4.47 21.64
C GLY A 193 -2.20 4.57 20.29
N ALA A 194 -1.53 4.31 19.17
CA ALA A 194 -2.17 4.39 17.86
C ALA A 194 -3.08 3.19 17.60
N ARG A 195 -4.26 3.47 17.03
CA ARG A 195 -5.29 2.48 16.70
C ARG A 195 -5.27 2.11 15.22
N HIS A 196 -6.07 1.10 14.85
CA HIS A 196 -6.26 0.74 13.44
C HIS A 196 -6.72 1.94 12.61
N GLY A 197 -6.14 2.15 11.43
CA GLY A 197 -6.49 3.24 10.52
C GLY A 197 -5.86 4.60 10.86
N PHE A 198 -4.91 4.67 11.78
CA PHE A 198 -4.29 5.91 12.26
C PHE A 198 -3.76 6.82 11.13
N ALA A 199 -3.38 6.26 9.99
CA ALA A 199 -2.75 6.97 8.89
C ALA A 199 -3.75 7.56 7.86
N VAL A 200 -5.04 7.25 7.96
CA VAL A 200 -6.06 7.66 6.98
C VAL A 200 -7.02 8.65 7.60
N ARG A 201 -7.01 9.91 7.17
CA ARG A 201 -7.75 11.02 7.78
C ARG A 201 -9.26 10.76 7.93
N THR A 202 -9.85 10.03 7.01
CA THR A 202 -11.28 9.70 7.03
C THR A 202 -11.63 8.46 7.86
N HIS A 203 -10.62 7.82 8.48
CA HIS A 203 -10.84 6.65 9.32
C HIS A 203 -11.08 7.06 10.79
N PRO A 204 -12.00 6.39 11.54
CA PRO A 204 -12.26 6.71 12.95
C PRO A 204 -11.05 6.61 13.88
N GLY A 205 -10.04 5.82 13.52
CA GLY A 205 -8.79 5.68 14.26
C GLY A 205 -7.70 6.69 13.89
N TYR A 206 -8.01 7.69 13.05
CA TYR A 206 -7.02 8.68 12.60
C TYR A 206 -6.36 9.42 13.78
N ALA A 207 -5.04 9.50 13.72
CA ALA A 207 -4.22 10.23 14.69
C ALA A 207 -3.20 11.10 13.93
N GLU A 208 -3.44 12.41 13.88
CA GLU A 208 -2.72 13.35 13.01
C GLU A 208 -1.20 13.30 13.20
N ASP A 209 -0.73 13.37 14.46
CA ASP A 209 0.71 13.35 14.74
C ASP A 209 1.36 12.03 14.38
N VAL A 210 0.67 10.90 14.62
CA VAL A 210 1.16 9.57 14.25
C VAL A 210 1.15 9.41 12.72
N ALA A 211 0.09 9.86 12.06
CA ALA A 211 0.01 9.86 10.59
C ALA A 211 1.19 10.64 9.99
N ARG A 212 1.43 11.86 10.45
CA ARG A 212 2.55 12.69 9.99
C ARG A 212 3.90 11.98 10.19
N GLN A 213 4.17 11.46 11.40
CA GLN A 213 5.41 10.72 11.70
C GLN A 213 5.58 9.50 10.81
N SER A 214 4.51 8.74 10.60
CA SER A 214 4.53 7.51 9.78
C SER A 214 4.79 7.81 8.29
N PHE A 215 4.20 8.88 7.76
CA PHE A 215 4.48 9.30 6.38
C PHE A 215 5.88 9.89 6.21
N ASP A 216 6.40 10.62 7.19
CA ASP A 216 7.79 11.09 7.18
C ASP A 216 8.78 9.90 7.18
N GLU A 217 8.47 8.85 7.92
CA GLU A 217 9.27 7.62 7.93
C GLU A 217 9.18 6.89 6.58
N ALA A 218 7.97 6.74 6.05
CA ALA A 218 7.75 6.17 4.72
C ALA A 218 8.52 6.95 3.63
N ARG A 219 8.51 8.28 3.69
CA ARG A 219 9.26 9.14 2.76
C ARG A 219 10.76 8.88 2.82
N ARG A 220 11.34 8.80 4.03
CA ARG A 220 12.76 8.47 4.20
C ARG A 220 13.09 7.07 3.68
N PHE A 221 12.21 6.10 3.93
CA PHE A 221 12.38 4.73 3.47
C PHE A 221 12.34 4.64 1.94
N LEU A 222 11.37 5.30 1.29
CA LEU A 222 11.30 5.39 -0.17
C LEU A 222 12.57 6.06 -0.75
N ALA A 223 13.01 7.17 -0.16
CA ALA A 223 14.22 7.88 -0.61
C ALA A 223 15.49 7.02 -0.53
N THR A 224 15.53 6.05 0.40
CA THR A 224 16.65 5.11 0.55
C THR A 224 16.60 3.98 -0.47
N HIS A 225 15.41 3.44 -0.74
CA HIS A 225 15.26 2.17 -1.46
C HIS A 225 14.76 2.32 -2.92
N LEU A 226 14.27 3.50 -3.32
CA LEU A 226 13.87 3.81 -4.71
C LEU A 226 14.92 4.65 -5.46
N ARG A 227 16.15 4.74 -4.96
CA ARG A 227 17.23 5.38 -5.71
C ARG A 227 17.59 4.51 -6.92
N THR A 228 17.82 5.18 -8.03
CA THR A 228 18.44 4.58 -9.25
C THR A 228 19.87 4.22 -8.99
#